data_e679a1d2f18ad1ddb08ab2f2a7207965
#
_entry.id   e679a1d2f18ad1ddb08ab2f2a7207965
#
_cell.length_a   1.000
_cell.length_b   1.000
_cell.length_c   1.000
_cell.angle_alpha   90.00
_cell.angle_beta   90.00
_cell.angle_gamma   90.00
#
_symmetry.space_group_name_H-M   'P 1'
#
loop_
_entity.id
_entity.type
_entity.pdbx_description
1 polymer ?
#
loop_
_entity_poly.entity_id
_entity_poly.type
_entity_poly.pdbx_seq_one_letter_code
_entity_poly.pdbx_strand_id
1 'polypeptide(L)'
;MSEDKNFYVVVDCDADGFTSAAIIMNYLYVVYPERIDNFHYILHTGKQHGLEDTVNQIPDNCLVILPDSSTNDVIQMRELLNRGCSIVCMDHHEADNYLEDEDNLVIINNQISDYPNKKMSAAGVVWQICRA
;
A
#
# COMPACT_ATOMS: atom_id res chain seq x y z
N MET A 1 13.41 9.48 7.11
CA MET A 1 12.00 9.92 7.00
C MET A 1 11.83 11.20 7.81
N SER A 2 11.29 12.28 7.21
CA SER A 2 10.98 13.47 8.00
C SER A 2 9.90 13.11 9.03
N GLU A 3 10.03 13.60 10.26
CA GLU A 3 9.15 13.28 11.39
C GLU A 3 7.68 13.69 11.18
N ASP A 4 7.39 14.51 10.15
CA ASP A 4 6.09 15.13 9.91
C ASP A 4 5.28 14.51 8.74
N LYS A 5 5.75 13.45 8.10
CA LYS A 5 4.98 12.82 7.00
C LYS A 5 3.74 12.10 7.52
N ASN A 6 2.60 12.37 6.91
CA ASN A 6 1.38 11.59 7.09
C ASN A 6 1.45 10.28 6.31
N PHE A 7 0.78 9.27 6.83
CA PHE A 7 0.65 7.93 6.25
C PHE A 7 -0.79 7.73 5.79
N TYR A 8 -0.96 7.29 4.57
CA TYR A 8 -2.28 6.99 4.01
C TYR A 8 -2.33 5.54 3.55
N VAL A 9 -3.16 4.74 4.20
CA VAL A 9 -3.42 3.35 3.83
C VAL A 9 -4.68 3.31 2.96
N VAL A 10 -4.56 2.88 1.72
CA VAL A 10 -5.70 2.69 0.83
C VAL A 10 -6.26 1.28 1.04
N VAL A 11 -7.50 1.20 1.49
CA VAL A 11 -8.15 -0.06 1.86
C VAL A 11 -8.90 -0.61 0.66
N ASP A 12 -8.49 -1.77 0.17
CA ASP A 12 -9.21 -2.45 -0.91
C ASP A 12 -10.56 -2.98 -0.43
N CYS A 13 -11.52 -3.14 -1.33
CA CYS A 13 -12.94 -3.26 -1.02
C CYS A 13 -13.40 -4.66 -0.56
N ASP A 14 -12.56 -5.67 -0.62
CA ASP A 14 -12.89 -7.05 -0.26
C ASP A 14 -12.32 -7.48 1.11
N ALA A 15 -12.56 -8.73 1.51
CA ALA A 15 -12.13 -9.24 2.80
C ALA A 15 -10.60 -9.29 2.95
N ASP A 16 -9.86 -9.60 1.88
CA ASP A 16 -8.40 -9.61 1.89
C ASP A 16 -7.85 -8.19 2.05
N GLY A 17 -8.43 -7.22 1.34
CA GLY A 17 -8.09 -5.80 1.46
C GLY A 17 -8.32 -5.24 2.86
N PHE A 18 -9.49 -5.48 3.45
CA PHE A 18 -9.76 -5.04 4.83
C PHE A 18 -8.84 -5.71 5.85
N THR A 19 -8.57 -7.01 5.69
CA THR A 19 -7.68 -7.73 6.59
C THR A 19 -6.24 -7.24 6.47
N SER A 20 -5.75 -7.06 5.25
CA SER A 20 -4.41 -6.53 4.95
C SER A 20 -4.21 -5.14 5.55
N ALA A 21 -5.18 -4.24 5.35
CA ALA A 21 -5.15 -2.89 5.92
C ALA A 21 -5.18 -2.90 7.46
N ALA A 22 -5.99 -3.77 8.06
CA ALA A 22 -6.04 -3.92 9.52
C ALA A 22 -4.71 -4.38 10.11
N ILE A 23 -4.02 -5.31 9.46
CA ILE A 23 -2.70 -5.79 9.90
C ILE A 23 -1.70 -4.64 9.88
N ILE A 24 -1.59 -3.90 8.78
CA ILE A 24 -0.61 -2.81 8.67
C ILE A 24 -0.93 -1.65 9.62
N MET A 25 -2.21 -1.28 9.77
CA MET A 25 -2.61 -0.23 10.69
C MET A 25 -2.31 -0.60 12.15
N ASN A 26 -2.62 -1.82 12.58
CA ASN A 26 -2.28 -2.31 13.90
C ASN A 26 -0.77 -2.34 14.14
N TYR A 27 0.01 -2.76 13.15
CA TYR A 27 1.47 -2.73 13.21
C TYR A 27 1.99 -1.30 13.44
N LEU A 28 1.49 -0.34 12.65
CA LEU A 28 1.89 1.06 12.78
C LEU A 28 1.53 1.66 14.15
N TYR A 29 0.35 1.35 14.68
CA TYR A 29 -0.06 1.81 16.02
C TYR A 29 0.81 1.24 17.13
N VAL A 30 1.29 0.01 16.99
CA VAL A 30 2.16 -0.64 18.00
C VAL A 30 3.58 -0.13 17.90
N VAL A 31 4.11 0.03 16.69
CA VAL A 31 5.53 0.39 16.47
C VAL A 31 5.78 1.89 16.62
N TYR A 32 4.78 2.72 16.26
CA TYR A 32 4.88 4.18 16.27
C TYR A 32 3.70 4.82 17.02
N PRO A 33 3.49 4.51 18.31
CA PRO A 33 2.33 5.01 19.06
C PRO A 33 2.29 6.53 19.17
N GLU A 34 3.45 7.19 19.14
CA GLU A 34 3.57 8.65 19.17
C GLU A 34 3.12 9.34 17.86
N ARG A 35 2.86 8.56 16.81
CA ARG A 35 2.47 9.06 15.49
C ARG A 35 1.03 8.72 15.10
N ILE A 36 0.20 8.32 16.03
CA ILE A 36 -1.20 7.90 15.79
C ILE A 36 -1.96 8.95 14.97
N ASP A 37 -1.78 10.23 15.26
CA ASP A 37 -2.46 11.33 14.57
C ASP A 37 -2.03 11.50 13.10
N ASN A 38 -0.91 10.88 12.70
CA ASN A 38 -0.41 10.92 11.34
C ASN A 38 -0.89 9.72 10.48
N PHE A 39 -1.59 8.75 11.06
CA PHE A 39 -2.05 7.56 10.35
C PHE A 39 -3.49 7.74 9.89
N HIS A 40 -3.70 7.66 8.59
CA HIS A 40 -5.00 7.82 7.95
C HIS A 40 -5.29 6.60 7.06
N TYR A 41 -6.56 6.36 6.79
CA TYR A 41 -6.98 5.35 5.83
C TYR A 41 -8.02 5.91 4.87
N ILE A 42 -8.06 5.37 3.66
CA ILE A 42 -9.01 5.75 2.62
C ILE A 42 -9.80 4.51 2.24
N LEU A 43 -11.13 4.59 2.33
CA LEU A 43 -12.05 3.55 1.89
C LEU A 43 -12.57 3.87 0.49
N HIS A 44 -12.73 2.82 -0.32
CA HIS A 44 -13.46 2.94 -1.58
C HIS A 44 -14.95 3.19 -1.33
N THR A 45 -15.58 3.97 -2.22
CA THR A 45 -17.02 4.27 -2.15
C THR A 45 -17.90 3.23 -2.83
N GLY A 46 -17.33 2.15 -3.38
CA GLY A 46 -18.02 1.10 -4.11
C GLY A 46 -17.21 -0.19 -4.17
N LYS A 47 -17.40 -0.95 -5.23
CA LYS A 47 -16.67 -2.20 -5.49
C LYS A 47 -15.43 -1.98 -6.37
N GLN A 48 -14.75 -0.88 -6.19
CA GLN A 48 -13.54 -0.56 -6.93
C GLN A 48 -12.30 -1.00 -6.16
N HIS A 49 -11.23 -1.22 -6.90
CA HIS A 49 -9.94 -1.66 -6.40
C HIS A 49 -8.85 -0.66 -6.79
N GLY A 50 -7.79 -0.61 -5.98
CA GLY A 50 -6.59 0.13 -6.32
C GLY A 50 -6.72 1.65 -6.18
N LEU A 51 -5.92 2.37 -6.98
CA LEU A 51 -5.72 3.81 -6.87
C LEU A 51 -6.62 4.66 -7.75
N GLU A 52 -7.25 4.12 -8.78
CA GLU A 52 -7.94 4.91 -9.81
C GLU A 52 -8.96 5.88 -9.20
N ASP A 53 -9.76 5.43 -8.24
CA ASP A 53 -10.80 6.25 -7.60
C ASP A 53 -10.34 7.00 -6.36
N THR A 54 -9.17 6.65 -5.82
CA THR A 54 -8.70 7.16 -4.51
C THR A 54 -7.53 8.11 -4.63
N VAL A 55 -6.82 8.13 -5.74
CA VAL A 55 -5.60 8.95 -5.94
C VAL A 55 -5.83 10.43 -5.64
N ASN A 56 -7.00 10.97 -5.98
CA ASN A 56 -7.35 12.37 -5.73
C ASN A 56 -7.64 12.69 -4.25
N GLN A 57 -7.84 11.67 -3.42
CA GLN A 57 -8.07 11.83 -1.98
C GLN A 57 -6.75 11.82 -1.19
N ILE A 58 -5.64 11.47 -1.83
CA ILE A 58 -4.32 11.38 -1.21
C ILE A 58 -3.63 12.74 -1.32
N PRO A 59 -3.19 13.34 -0.21
CA PRO A 59 -2.44 14.60 -0.23
C PRO A 59 -1.03 14.43 -0.83
N ASP A 60 -0.42 15.56 -1.18
CA ASP A 60 0.98 15.59 -1.60
C ASP A 60 1.94 15.31 -0.43
N ASN A 61 3.15 14.89 -0.73
CA ASN A 61 4.25 14.72 0.21
C ASN A 61 3.97 13.77 1.39
N CYS A 62 3.15 12.74 1.21
CA CYS A 62 2.84 11.73 2.22
C CYS A 62 3.49 10.36 1.90
N LEU A 63 3.38 9.42 2.84
CA LEU A 63 3.66 8.01 2.59
C LEU A 63 2.35 7.28 2.30
N VAL A 64 2.28 6.66 1.14
CA VAL A 64 1.12 5.89 0.68
C VAL A 64 1.41 4.41 0.84
N ILE A 65 0.53 3.69 1.49
CA ILE A 65 0.63 2.25 1.71
C ILE A 65 -0.55 1.58 1.01
N LEU A 66 -0.24 0.66 0.10
CA LEU A 66 -1.20 0.01 -0.79
C LEU A 66 -1.21 -1.50 -0.52
N PRO A 67 -1.94 -1.97 0.52
CA PRO A 67 -2.10 -3.40 0.76
C PRO A 67 -3.19 -3.97 -0.16
N ASP A 68 -2.92 -5.14 -0.75
CA ASP A 68 -3.84 -5.92 -1.57
C ASP A 68 -4.24 -5.28 -2.91
N SER A 69 -3.50 -4.32 -3.40
CA SER A 69 -3.84 -3.68 -4.68
C SER A 69 -2.68 -2.92 -5.30
N SER A 70 -2.92 -2.43 -6.51
CA SER A 70 -2.20 -1.35 -7.16
C SER A 70 -0.88 -1.68 -7.85
N THR A 71 -0.40 -2.93 -7.86
CA THR A 71 0.80 -3.26 -8.64
C THR A 71 0.68 -2.81 -10.10
N ASN A 72 -0.52 -2.89 -10.69
CA ASN A 72 -0.80 -2.48 -12.08
C ASN A 72 -1.17 -0.99 -12.24
N ASP A 73 -1.29 -0.23 -11.17
CA ASP A 73 -1.74 1.17 -11.21
C ASP A 73 -0.58 2.14 -11.51
N VAL A 74 0.16 1.87 -12.57
CA VAL A 74 1.39 2.57 -12.96
C VAL A 74 1.18 4.08 -13.10
N ILE A 75 0.08 4.51 -13.74
CA ILE A 75 -0.22 5.92 -14.00
C ILE A 75 -0.43 6.66 -12.68
N GLN A 76 -1.26 6.09 -11.80
CA GLN A 76 -1.61 6.70 -10.51
C GLN A 76 -0.40 6.70 -9.55
N MET A 77 0.42 5.64 -9.56
CA MET A 77 1.65 5.64 -8.79
C MET A 77 2.62 6.73 -9.28
N ARG A 78 2.79 6.89 -10.59
CA ARG A 78 3.62 7.97 -11.16
C ARG A 78 3.11 9.36 -10.77
N GLU A 79 1.80 9.56 -10.79
CA GLU A 79 1.18 10.80 -10.32
C GLU A 79 1.56 11.09 -8.86
N LEU A 80 1.40 10.11 -7.96
CA LEU A 80 1.75 10.27 -6.54
C LEU A 80 3.23 10.54 -6.32
N LEU A 81 4.12 9.83 -7.03
CA LEU A 81 5.56 10.08 -6.98
C LEU A 81 5.91 11.50 -7.42
N ASN A 82 5.29 11.99 -8.50
CA ASN A 82 5.47 13.36 -8.98
C ASN A 82 4.92 14.41 -8.00
N ARG A 83 3.97 14.04 -7.14
CA ARG A 83 3.44 14.88 -6.05
C ARG A 83 4.26 14.78 -4.76
N GLY A 84 5.45 14.18 -4.82
CA GLY A 84 6.37 14.06 -3.69
C GLY A 84 6.02 12.97 -2.67
N CYS A 85 5.09 12.07 -3.01
CA CYS A 85 4.75 10.93 -2.17
C CYS A 85 5.83 9.85 -2.24
N SER A 86 5.95 9.08 -1.16
CA SER A 86 6.63 7.79 -1.16
C SER A 86 5.59 6.67 -1.14
N ILE A 87 5.85 5.54 -1.79
CA ILE A 87 4.85 4.46 -1.95
C ILE A 87 5.43 3.12 -1.50
N VAL A 88 4.65 2.39 -0.72
CA VAL A 88 4.89 0.97 -0.41
C VAL A 88 3.66 0.19 -0.87
N CYS A 89 3.82 -0.63 -1.90
CA CYS A 89 2.79 -1.52 -2.41
C CYS A 89 3.06 -2.95 -1.91
N MET A 90 2.06 -3.58 -1.30
CA MET A 90 2.13 -4.94 -0.76
C MET A 90 0.96 -5.74 -1.33
N ASP A 91 1.20 -6.44 -2.43
CA ASP A 91 0.16 -7.01 -3.28
C ASP A 91 0.43 -8.48 -3.62
N HIS A 92 -0.55 -9.16 -4.18
CA HIS A 92 -0.44 -10.55 -4.61
C HIS A 92 -1.10 -10.82 -5.97
N HIS A 93 -1.62 -9.79 -6.62
CA HIS A 93 -2.24 -9.90 -7.93
C HIS A 93 -1.19 -10.11 -9.03
N GLU A 94 -1.59 -10.83 -10.09
CA GLU A 94 -0.77 -10.91 -11.30
C GLU A 94 -0.57 -9.52 -11.90
N ALA A 95 0.65 -9.25 -12.38
CA ALA A 95 1.00 -7.96 -12.92
C ALA A 95 1.78 -8.09 -14.22
N ASP A 96 1.25 -7.52 -15.28
CA ASP A 96 1.88 -7.50 -16.61
C ASP A 96 2.62 -6.18 -16.88
N ASN A 97 2.20 -5.11 -16.21
CA ASN A 97 2.78 -3.79 -16.34
C ASN A 97 2.91 -3.14 -14.97
N TYR A 98 4.13 -3.06 -14.45
CA TYR A 98 4.41 -2.51 -13.14
C TYR A 98 5.69 -1.69 -13.16
N LEU A 99 5.84 -0.83 -12.14
CA LEU A 99 7.05 -0.03 -11.96
C LEU A 99 8.14 -0.87 -11.26
N GLU A 100 9.38 -0.60 -11.60
CA GLU A 100 10.54 -1.09 -10.85
C GLU A 100 10.69 -0.30 -9.54
N ASP A 101 11.31 -0.90 -8.54
CA ASP A 101 11.64 -0.20 -7.29
C ASP A 101 12.57 0.99 -7.57
N GLU A 102 12.31 2.10 -6.89
CA GLU A 102 13.13 3.31 -6.96
C GLU A 102 13.16 4.02 -5.58
N ASP A 103 13.87 5.14 -5.45
CA ASP A 103 14.14 5.78 -4.16
C ASP A 103 12.88 6.01 -3.28
N ASN A 104 11.74 6.28 -3.90
CA ASN A 104 10.47 6.55 -3.21
C ASN A 104 9.38 5.52 -3.51
N LEU A 105 9.73 4.37 -4.09
CA LEU A 105 8.78 3.32 -4.45
C LEU A 105 9.35 1.94 -4.14
N VAL A 106 8.59 1.18 -3.35
CA VAL A 106 8.86 -0.25 -3.11
C VAL A 106 7.61 -1.04 -3.45
N ILE A 107 7.74 -2.05 -4.32
CA ILE A 107 6.67 -2.98 -4.67
C ILE A 107 7.05 -4.38 -4.19
N ILE A 108 6.25 -4.91 -3.27
CA ILE A 108 6.37 -6.27 -2.75
C ILE A 108 5.17 -7.06 -3.25
N ASN A 109 5.44 -7.97 -4.18
CA ASN A 109 4.40 -8.81 -4.77
C ASN A 109 4.98 -10.20 -5.03
N ASN A 110 4.33 -11.23 -4.47
CA ASN A 110 4.80 -12.61 -4.59
C ASN A 110 4.63 -13.20 -6.00
N GLN A 111 3.82 -12.59 -6.87
CA GLN A 111 3.67 -13.05 -8.26
C GLN A 111 4.86 -12.65 -9.14
N ILE A 112 5.40 -11.45 -8.94
CA ILE A 112 6.48 -10.89 -9.76
C ILE A 112 7.88 -11.10 -9.16
N SER A 113 7.97 -11.60 -7.93
CA SER A 113 9.23 -11.89 -7.22
C SER A 113 9.57 -13.38 -7.24
N ASP A 114 10.74 -13.75 -6.77
CA ASP A 114 11.17 -15.15 -6.61
C ASP A 114 10.57 -15.84 -5.37
N TYR A 115 9.63 -15.19 -4.69
CA TYR A 115 9.00 -15.76 -3.50
C TYR A 115 8.24 -17.06 -3.86
N PRO A 116 8.52 -18.17 -3.16
CA PRO A 116 8.06 -19.50 -3.61
C PRO A 116 6.55 -19.71 -3.47
N ASN A 117 5.89 -19.06 -2.50
CA ASN A 117 4.45 -19.22 -2.29
C ASN A 117 3.64 -18.24 -3.13
N LYS A 118 3.26 -18.67 -4.34
CA LYS A 118 2.42 -17.88 -5.26
C LYS A 118 0.93 -17.86 -4.90
N LYS A 119 0.51 -18.65 -3.90
CA LYS A 119 -0.89 -18.73 -3.46
C LYS A 119 -1.17 -17.95 -2.16
N MET A 120 -0.19 -17.19 -1.69
CA MET A 120 -0.37 -16.36 -0.49
C MET A 120 -1.34 -15.22 -0.78
N SER A 121 -2.29 -15.00 0.13
CA SER A 121 -3.15 -13.81 0.11
C SER A 121 -2.37 -12.55 0.42
N ALA A 122 -2.92 -11.39 0.09
CA ALA A 122 -2.29 -10.12 0.44
C ALA A 122 -2.17 -9.93 1.96
N ALA A 123 -3.15 -10.38 2.73
CA ALA A 123 -3.03 -10.40 4.20
C ALA A 123 -1.82 -11.22 4.67
N GLY A 124 -1.56 -12.34 4.02
CA GLY A 124 -0.36 -13.14 4.27
C GLY A 124 0.94 -12.41 3.93
N VAL A 125 0.99 -11.71 2.79
CA VAL A 125 2.13 -10.90 2.38
C VAL A 125 2.40 -9.79 3.40
N VAL A 126 1.38 -9.01 3.75
CA VAL A 126 1.49 -7.92 4.74
C VAL A 126 1.94 -8.45 6.10
N TRP A 127 1.37 -9.56 6.55
CA TRP A 127 1.74 -10.18 7.83
C TRP A 127 3.21 -10.61 7.85
N GLN A 128 3.72 -11.20 6.77
CA GLN A 128 5.13 -11.59 6.67
C GLN A 128 6.06 -10.38 6.77
N ILE A 129 5.69 -9.26 6.14
CA ILE A 129 6.46 -8.01 6.20
C ILE A 129 6.48 -7.45 7.63
N CYS A 130 5.31 -7.36 8.27
CA CYS A 130 5.19 -6.78 9.61
C CYS A 130 5.91 -7.61 10.70
N ARG A 131 6.06 -8.92 10.51
CA ARG A 131 6.78 -9.78 11.48
C ARG A 131 8.29 -9.84 11.26
N ALA A 132 8.75 -9.43 10.12
CA ALA A 132 10.19 -9.42 9.81
C ALA A 132 10.89 -8.30 10.59
#